data_6f63767af76c890f174c04f3d10fe099
#
_entry.id   6f63767af76c890f174c04f3d10fe099
#
_cell.length_a   1.000
_cell.length_b   1.000
_cell.length_c   1.000
_cell.angle_alpha   90.00
_cell.angle_beta   90.00
_cell.angle_gamma   90.00
#
_symmetry.space_group_name_H-M   'P 1'
#
loop_
_entity.id
_entity.type
_entity.pdbx_description
1 polymer ?
#
loop_
_entity_poly.entity_id
_entity_poly.type
_entity_poly.pdbx_seq_one_letter_code
_entity_poly.pdbx_strand_id
1 'polypeptide(L)'
;MEQNYWEAEDKKYIWHPAMQMKDNEVFPPVVIDHAKGSYLYGMDGKEYLDIISSWWCNLLGHCNEEINEALKKQVDELEHVIFTNFSHKPAVKLAQELEKVLPEGLSRFTFHDNGSSCVEAALKMAFQYHYQTGHPERTRFMCLPESYHGETIGALSVGCLLYTSDAAD
;
A
#
# COMPACT_ATOMS: atom_id res chain seq x y z
N MET A 1 30.01 1.68 -14.05
CA MET A 1 29.66 3.04 -14.53
C MET A 1 28.15 3.29 -14.46
N GLU A 2 27.34 2.36 -14.92
CA GLU A 2 25.88 2.52 -14.96
C GLU A 2 25.24 2.56 -13.57
N GLN A 3 25.64 1.68 -12.66
CA GLN A 3 25.21 1.69 -11.25
C GLN A 3 25.42 3.04 -10.57
N ASN A 4 26.62 3.61 -10.68
CA ASN A 4 26.96 4.90 -10.05
C ASN A 4 26.12 6.04 -10.60
N TYR A 5 25.72 5.96 -11.86
CA TYR A 5 24.82 6.93 -12.47
C TYR A 5 23.43 6.87 -11.83
N TRP A 6 22.81 5.68 -11.77
CA TRP A 6 21.47 5.54 -11.21
C TRP A 6 21.40 5.83 -9.71
N GLU A 7 22.42 5.44 -8.94
CA GLU A 7 22.54 5.81 -7.53
C GLU A 7 22.64 7.33 -7.33
N ALA A 8 23.40 8.03 -8.16
CA ALA A 8 23.52 9.48 -8.09
C ALA A 8 22.21 10.19 -8.47
N GLU A 9 21.53 9.70 -9.51
CA GLU A 9 20.24 10.26 -9.93
C GLU A 9 19.13 9.98 -8.91
N ASP A 10 19.14 8.81 -8.28
CA ASP A 10 18.22 8.49 -7.17
C ASP A 10 18.37 9.49 -6.02
N LYS A 11 19.57 9.68 -5.50
CA LYS A 11 19.86 10.64 -4.43
C LYS A 11 19.47 12.07 -4.77
N LYS A 12 19.43 12.41 -6.04
CA LYS A 12 19.09 13.75 -6.52
C LYS A 12 17.58 13.98 -6.62
N TYR A 13 16.82 12.97 -7.00
CA TYR A 13 15.43 13.13 -7.36
C TYR A 13 14.43 12.42 -6.44
N ILE A 14 14.85 11.39 -5.70
CA ILE A 14 13.94 10.56 -4.93
C ILE A 14 14.08 10.85 -3.44
N TRP A 15 12.96 11.18 -2.83
CA TRP A 15 12.84 11.23 -1.38
C TRP A 15 12.23 9.90 -0.91
N HIS A 16 13.05 9.05 -0.34
CA HIS A 16 12.62 7.76 0.18
C HIS A 16 11.74 7.89 1.42
N PRO A 17 10.62 7.15 1.51
CA PRO A 17 9.80 7.13 2.71
C PRO A 17 10.54 6.45 3.88
N ALA A 18 10.18 6.83 5.10
CA ALA A 18 10.73 6.28 6.34
C ALA A 18 12.28 6.34 6.46
N MET A 19 12.88 7.33 5.81
CA MET A 19 14.34 7.59 5.86
C MET A 19 14.62 9.08 5.92
N GLN A 20 15.73 9.45 6.57
CA GLN A 20 16.30 10.78 6.43
C GLN A 20 17.17 10.82 5.18
N MET A 21 17.04 11.87 4.37
CA MET A 21 17.85 12.02 3.15
C MET A 21 19.35 12.01 3.43
N LYS A 22 19.76 12.47 4.62
CA LYS A 22 21.15 12.48 5.07
C LYS A 22 21.73 11.07 5.25
N ASP A 23 20.91 10.09 5.58
CA ASP A 23 21.33 8.70 5.74
C ASP A 23 21.85 8.11 4.41
N ASN A 24 21.35 8.61 3.27
CA ASN A 24 21.82 8.20 1.94
C ASN A 24 23.28 8.57 1.66
N GLU A 25 23.91 9.44 2.48
CA GLU A 25 25.35 9.74 2.40
C GLU A 25 26.19 8.56 2.91
N VAL A 26 25.68 7.85 3.93
CA VAL A 26 26.38 6.72 4.58
C VAL A 26 25.84 5.37 4.05
N PHE A 27 24.55 5.28 3.84
CA PHE A 27 23.85 4.09 3.33
C PHE A 27 23.14 4.44 2.01
N PRO A 28 23.86 4.46 0.89
CA PRO A 28 23.27 4.78 -0.39
C PRO A 28 22.19 3.75 -0.79
N PRO A 29 21.15 4.16 -1.52
CA PRO A 29 20.14 3.25 -1.99
C PRO A 29 20.72 2.17 -2.91
N VAL A 30 20.26 0.95 -2.74
CA VAL A 30 20.61 -0.14 -3.67
C VAL A 30 19.67 -0.08 -4.86
N VAL A 31 20.22 0.21 -6.03
CA VAL A 31 19.44 0.22 -7.27
C VAL A 31 19.21 -1.21 -7.73
N ILE A 32 17.96 -1.63 -7.81
CA ILE A 32 17.56 -2.97 -8.25
C ILE A 32 17.38 -2.97 -9.77
N ASP A 33 18.04 -3.91 -10.45
CA ASP A 33 17.90 -4.12 -11.88
C ASP A 33 16.69 -4.99 -12.22
N HIS A 34 16.60 -6.15 -11.57
CA HIS A 34 15.47 -7.08 -11.75
C HIS A 34 15.22 -7.91 -10.49
N ALA A 35 14.16 -8.70 -10.51
CA ALA A 35 13.82 -9.58 -9.40
C ALA A 35 13.18 -10.88 -9.91
N LYS A 36 13.34 -11.99 -9.15
CA LYS A 36 12.66 -13.25 -9.43
C LYS A 36 12.47 -14.06 -8.15
N GLY A 37 11.27 -14.58 -7.93
CA GLY A 37 10.96 -15.34 -6.73
C GLY A 37 11.17 -14.50 -5.48
N SER A 38 12.00 -14.95 -4.57
CA SER A 38 12.32 -14.22 -3.32
C SER A 38 13.60 -13.36 -3.41
N TYR A 39 14.16 -13.18 -4.60
CA TYR A 39 15.43 -12.47 -4.76
C TYR A 39 15.30 -11.21 -5.60
N LEU A 40 16.00 -10.19 -5.14
CA LEU A 40 16.26 -8.94 -5.86
C LEU A 40 17.71 -8.97 -6.37
N TYR A 41 17.93 -8.49 -7.56
CA TYR A 41 19.26 -8.43 -8.19
C TYR A 41 19.65 -6.96 -8.37
N GLY A 42 20.66 -6.55 -7.62
CA GLY A 42 21.16 -5.18 -7.65
C GLY A 42 22.03 -4.91 -8.87
N MET A 43 22.02 -3.66 -9.34
CA MET A 43 22.98 -3.20 -10.37
C MET A 43 24.44 -3.26 -9.89
N ASP A 44 24.66 -3.47 -8.58
CA ASP A 44 25.98 -3.74 -7.99
C ASP A 44 26.43 -5.20 -8.17
N GLY A 45 25.64 -6.03 -8.86
CA GLY A 45 25.90 -7.43 -9.14
C GLY A 45 25.66 -8.37 -7.96
N LYS A 46 25.03 -7.90 -6.89
CA LYS A 46 24.69 -8.73 -5.73
C LYS A 46 23.23 -9.20 -5.77
N GLU A 47 23.00 -10.33 -5.11
CA GLU A 47 21.68 -10.87 -4.84
C GLU A 47 21.25 -10.48 -3.42
N TYR A 48 20.02 -10.06 -3.29
CA TYR A 48 19.37 -9.71 -2.01
C TYR A 48 18.15 -10.57 -1.79
N LEU A 49 18.09 -11.25 -0.67
CA LEU A 49 16.90 -12.01 -0.27
C LEU A 49 15.84 -11.04 0.30
N ASP A 50 14.73 -10.93 -0.39
CA ASP A 50 13.59 -10.10 0.03
C ASP A 50 12.71 -10.82 1.05
N ILE A 51 13.15 -10.80 2.31
CA ILE A 51 12.48 -11.51 3.42
C ILE A 51 11.14 -10.88 3.85
N ILE A 52 10.86 -9.66 3.40
CA ILE A 52 9.61 -8.96 3.73
C ILE A 52 8.68 -8.83 2.51
N SER A 53 8.99 -9.55 1.43
CA SER A 53 8.19 -9.53 0.18
C SER A 53 7.89 -8.11 -0.31
N SER A 54 8.91 -7.23 -0.29
CA SER A 54 8.82 -5.81 -0.65
C SER A 54 7.65 -5.12 0.03
N TRP A 55 7.62 -5.16 1.36
CA TRP A 55 6.56 -4.62 2.21
C TRP A 55 5.23 -5.35 2.03
N TRP A 56 5.31 -6.70 1.97
CA TRP A 56 4.17 -7.65 1.88
C TRP A 56 3.39 -7.59 0.56
N CYS A 57 3.89 -6.89 -0.46
CA CYS A 57 3.21 -6.77 -1.74
C CYS A 57 3.40 -7.99 -2.65
N ASN A 58 4.55 -8.69 -2.55
CA ASN A 58 4.91 -9.79 -3.44
C ASN A 58 4.70 -11.16 -2.79
N LEU A 59 3.48 -11.45 -2.33
CA LEU A 59 3.12 -12.68 -1.61
C LEU A 59 3.55 -13.96 -2.33
N LEU A 60 3.47 -14.01 -3.66
CA LEU A 60 3.82 -15.17 -4.49
C LEU A 60 5.20 -15.03 -5.14
N GLY A 61 6.01 -14.09 -4.64
CA GLY A 61 7.32 -13.79 -5.18
C GLY A 61 7.30 -12.84 -6.37
N HIS A 62 8.49 -12.29 -6.67
CA HIS A 62 8.69 -11.38 -7.78
C HIS A 62 8.55 -12.10 -9.13
N CYS A 63 7.99 -11.42 -10.10
CA CYS A 63 7.85 -11.87 -11.48
C CYS A 63 7.17 -13.25 -11.58
N ASN A 64 6.11 -13.47 -10.77
CA ASN A 64 5.29 -14.68 -10.88
C ASN A 64 4.64 -14.73 -12.27
N GLU A 65 4.87 -15.82 -12.99
CA GLU A 65 4.47 -15.96 -14.40
C GLU A 65 2.95 -15.93 -14.57
N GLU A 66 2.19 -16.60 -13.71
CA GLU A 66 0.71 -16.62 -13.79
C GLU A 66 0.12 -15.21 -13.57
N ILE A 67 0.65 -14.47 -12.59
CA ILE A 67 0.21 -13.09 -12.31
C ILE A 67 0.57 -12.19 -13.48
N ASN A 68 1.79 -12.30 -13.99
CA ASN A 68 2.25 -11.47 -15.10
C ASN A 68 1.40 -11.68 -16.35
N GLU A 69 1.08 -12.93 -16.69
CA GLU A 69 0.23 -13.24 -17.85
C GLU A 69 -1.21 -12.74 -17.65
N ALA A 70 -1.76 -12.88 -16.43
CA ALA A 70 -3.09 -12.35 -16.13
C ALA A 70 -3.13 -10.81 -16.24
N LEU A 71 -2.07 -10.12 -15.75
CA LEU A 71 -1.94 -8.67 -15.85
C LEU A 71 -1.84 -8.22 -17.32
N LYS A 72 -0.97 -8.83 -18.11
CA LYS A 72 -0.81 -8.51 -19.55
C LYS A 72 -2.14 -8.63 -20.27
N LYS A 73 -2.83 -9.78 -20.08
CA LYS A 73 -4.15 -10.01 -20.68
C LYS A 73 -5.17 -8.95 -20.26
N GLN A 74 -5.18 -8.56 -18.96
CA GLN A 74 -6.13 -7.57 -18.47
C GLN A 74 -5.84 -6.17 -19.02
N VAL A 75 -4.57 -5.80 -19.17
CA VAL A 75 -4.16 -4.53 -19.79
C VAL A 75 -4.61 -4.45 -21.24
N ASP A 76 -4.53 -5.57 -22.00
CA ASP A 76 -4.99 -5.63 -23.40
C ASP A 76 -6.53 -5.55 -23.51
N GLU A 77 -7.28 -5.90 -22.46
CA GLU A 77 -8.75 -5.85 -22.45
C GLU A 77 -9.28 -4.52 -21.89
N LEU A 78 -8.79 -4.10 -20.73
CA LEU A 78 -9.23 -2.89 -20.03
C LEU A 78 -8.30 -2.60 -18.84
N GLU A 79 -7.53 -1.53 -18.89
CA GLU A 79 -6.63 -1.09 -17.85
C GLU A 79 -7.35 -0.31 -16.74
N HIS A 80 -8.33 0.52 -17.09
CA HIS A 80 -9.06 1.35 -16.14
C HIS A 80 -10.45 1.72 -16.64
N VAL A 81 -11.39 1.82 -15.71
CA VAL A 81 -12.68 2.50 -15.90
C VAL A 81 -13.13 3.12 -14.58
N ILE A 82 -13.71 4.32 -14.64
CA ILE A 82 -14.29 4.97 -13.46
C ILE A 82 -15.43 4.15 -12.87
N PHE A 83 -15.47 3.98 -11.54
CA PHE A 83 -16.54 3.25 -10.85
C PHE A 83 -17.81 4.06 -10.60
N THR A 84 -17.85 5.33 -10.96
CA THR A 84 -19.07 6.11 -10.91
C THR A 84 -20.06 5.62 -11.96
N ASN A 85 -20.93 4.71 -11.58
CA ASN A 85 -21.95 4.05 -12.43
C ASN A 85 -21.39 3.13 -13.54
N PHE A 86 -20.08 2.83 -13.52
CA PHE A 86 -19.46 1.79 -14.35
C PHE A 86 -18.86 0.70 -13.46
N SER A 87 -18.63 -0.47 -14.02
CA SER A 87 -18.02 -1.61 -13.35
C SER A 87 -17.25 -2.48 -14.36
N HIS A 88 -16.45 -3.42 -13.85
CA HIS A 88 -15.74 -4.39 -14.67
C HIS A 88 -15.67 -5.77 -14.00
N LYS A 89 -15.51 -6.80 -14.82
CA LYS A 89 -15.53 -8.20 -14.38
C LYS A 89 -14.52 -8.54 -13.28
N PRO A 90 -13.24 -8.11 -13.32
CA PRO A 90 -12.27 -8.41 -12.26
C PRO A 90 -12.71 -7.96 -10.87
N ALA A 91 -13.25 -6.75 -10.73
CA ALA A 91 -13.72 -6.25 -9.43
C ALA A 91 -14.89 -7.08 -8.88
N VAL A 92 -15.86 -7.42 -9.75
CA VAL A 92 -17.00 -8.26 -9.35
C VAL A 92 -16.54 -9.64 -8.91
N LYS A 93 -15.65 -10.28 -9.68
CA LYS A 93 -15.07 -11.59 -9.31
C LYS A 93 -14.31 -11.54 -7.99
N LEU A 94 -13.50 -10.51 -7.77
CA LEU A 94 -12.78 -10.32 -6.51
C LEU A 94 -13.76 -10.21 -5.33
N ALA A 95 -14.82 -9.41 -5.47
CA ALA A 95 -15.85 -9.28 -4.45
C ALA A 95 -16.55 -10.61 -4.14
N GLN A 96 -16.86 -11.40 -5.15
CA GLN A 96 -17.45 -12.74 -5.00
C GLN A 96 -16.52 -13.72 -4.26
N GLU A 97 -15.21 -13.67 -4.52
CA GLU A 97 -14.24 -14.52 -3.80
C GLU A 97 -14.03 -14.05 -2.36
N LEU A 98 -13.98 -12.73 -2.13
CA LEU A 98 -13.87 -12.17 -0.79
C LEU A 98 -15.08 -12.53 0.10
N GLU A 99 -16.30 -12.48 -0.43
CA GLU A 99 -17.51 -12.84 0.32
C GLU A 99 -17.46 -14.27 0.87
N LYS A 100 -16.79 -15.20 0.18
CA LYS A 100 -16.68 -16.62 0.62
C LYS A 100 -15.80 -16.79 1.86
N VAL A 101 -14.89 -15.87 2.13
CA VAL A 101 -13.87 -15.98 3.20
C VAL A 101 -14.09 -14.97 4.33
N LEU A 102 -15.00 -14.02 4.16
CA LEU A 102 -15.33 -13.02 5.16
C LEU A 102 -16.48 -13.46 6.06
N PRO A 103 -16.61 -12.87 7.27
CA PRO A 103 -17.75 -13.09 8.14
C PRO A 103 -19.08 -12.76 7.46
N GLU A 104 -20.12 -13.51 7.82
CA GLU A 104 -21.47 -13.28 7.32
C GLU A 104 -21.93 -11.82 7.54
N GLY A 105 -22.55 -11.24 6.52
CA GLY A 105 -23.03 -9.86 6.52
C GLY A 105 -22.05 -8.85 5.91
N LEU A 106 -20.78 -9.19 5.69
CA LEU A 106 -19.80 -8.35 4.99
C LEU A 106 -19.86 -8.61 3.49
N SER A 107 -20.88 -8.11 2.80
CA SER A 107 -21.17 -8.39 1.39
C SER A 107 -21.05 -7.15 0.47
N ARG A 108 -20.56 -6.03 1.00
CA ARG A 108 -20.36 -4.79 0.21
C ARG A 108 -18.90 -4.36 0.31
N PHE A 109 -18.31 -4.06 -0.84
CA PHE A 109 -16.88 -3.76 -0.95
C PHE A 109 -16.70 -2.39 -1.59
N THR A 110 -15.79 -1.61 -1.04
CA THR A 110 -15.27 -0.39 -1.64
C THR A 110 -13.78 -0.55 -1.84
N PHE A 111 -13.26 -0.11 -2.98
CA PHE A 111 -11.85 -0.23 -3.34
C PHE A 111 -11.16 1.11 -3.16
N HIS A 112 -9.99 1.09 -2.55
CA HIS A 112 -9.13 2.24 -2.32
C HIS A 112 -7.71 1.89 -2.74
N ASP A 113 -6.92 2.90 -3.00
CA ASP A 113 -5.55 2.79 -3.52
C ASP A 113 -4.51 2.33 -2.49
N ASN A 114 -4.81 2.47 -1.19
CA ASN A 114 -3.94 2.04 -0.11
C ASN A 114 -4.69 1.86 1.21
N GLY A 115 -4.01 1.26 2.23
CA GLY A 115 -4.60 1.00 3.54
C GLY A 115 -5.01 2.27 4.29
N SER A 116 -4.21 3.34 4.22
CA SER A 116 -4.55 4.62 4.87
C SER A 116 -5.84 5.21 4.34
N SER A 117 -6.03 5.19 3.02
CA SER A 117 -7.27 5.64 2.38
C SER A 117 -8.47 4.77 2.77
N CYS A 118 -8.28 3.46 2.96
CA CYS A 118 -9.32 2.58 3.51
C CYS A 118 -9.73 3.00 4.93
N VAL A 119 -8.77 3.30 5.79
CA VAL A 119 -9.03 3.76 7.17
C VAL A 119 -9.75 5.11 7.15
N GLU A 120 -9.31 6.07 6.35
CA GLU A 120 -10.01 7.37 6.18
C GLU A 120 -11.46 7.18 5.76
N ALA A 121 -11.72 6.31 4.79
CA ALA A 121 -13.07 6.01 4.35
C ALA A 121 -13.91 5.37 5.46
N ALA A 122 -13.34 4.43 6.23
CA ALA A 122 -14.02 3.79 7.35
C ALA A 122 -14.38 4.80 8.46
N LEU A 123 -13.45 5.68 8.84
CA LEU A 123 -13.70 6.75 9.81
C LEU A 123 -14.82 7.68 9.35
N LYS A 124 -14.75 8.12 8.10
CA LYS A 124 -15.76 8.98 7.48
C LYS A 124 -17.13 8.30 7.44
N MET A 125 -17.20 7.03 7.05
CA MET A 125 -18.44 6.26 7.01
C MET A 125 -19.05 6.11 8.41
N ALA A 126 -18.24 5.77 9.42
CA ALA A 126 -18.69 5.63 10.79
C ALA A 126 -19.26 6.95 11.34
N PHE A 127 -18.54 8.05 11.13
CA PHE A 127 -19.00 9.39 11.52
C PHE A 127 -20.33 9.75 10.84
N GLN A 128 -20.40 9.59 9.52
CA GLN A 128 -21.58 9.92 8.74
C GLN A 128 -22.79 9.04 9.10
N TYR A 129 -22.57 7.75 9.36
CA TYR A 129 -23.61 6.84 9.81
C TYR A 129 -24.27 7.33 11.11
N HIS A 130 -23.48 7.65 12.13
CA HIS A 130 -24.00 8.13 13.39
C HIS A 130 -24.74 9.47 13.25
N TYR A 131 -24.17 10.39 12.47
CA TYR A 131 -24.82 11.67 12.19
C TYR A 131 -26.20 11.49 11.53
N GLN A 132 -26.29 10.63 10.51
CA GLN A 132 -27.53 10.39 9.75
C GLN A 132 -28.57 9.56 10.52
N THR A 133 -28.14 8.75 11.49
CA THR A 133 -29.04 7.93 12.33
C THR A 133 -29.49 8.64 13.61
N GLY A 134 -29.28 9.94 13.73
CA GLY A 134 -29.75 10.74 14.84
C GLY A 134 -28.82 10.76 16.07
N HIS A 135 -27.55 10.42 15.89
CA HIS A 135 -26.51 10.43 16.92
C HIS A 135 -25.36 11.39 16.60
N PRO A 136 -25.63 12.69 16.33
CA PRO A 136 -24.59 13.64 15.92
C PRO A 136 -23.54 13.91 17.00
N GLU A 137 -23.83 13.57 18.26
CA GLU A 137 -22.90 13.68 19.39
C GLU A 137 -21.77 12.63 19.35
N ARG A 138 -21.90 11.56 18.57
CA ARG A 138 -20.90 10.49 18.45
C ARG A 138 -19.80 10.88 17.47
N THR A 139 -18.88 11.70 17.93
CA THR A 139 -17.79 12.28 17.12
C THR A 139 -16.40 11.78 17.54
N ARG A 140 -16.31 10.89 18.54
CA ARG A 140 -15.05 10.42 19.08
C ARG A 140 -14.78 8.99 18.64
N PHE A 141 -13.50 8.71 18.33
CA PHE A 141 -13.00 7.38 18.07
C PHE A 141 -12.15 6.90 19.25
N MET A 142 -12.22 5.62 19.54
CA MET A 142 -11.34 4.96 20.49
C MET A 142 -10.36 4.09 19.71
N CYS A 143 -9.09 4.22 20.02
CA CYS A 143 -8.01 3.44 19.41
C CYS A 143 -7.23 2.67 20.47
N LEU A 144 -6.54 1.62 20.03
CA LEU A 144 -5.61 0.89 20.87
C LEU A 144 -4.27 1.65 20.92
N PRO A 145 -3.57 1.66 22.07
CA PRO A 145 -2.21 2.20 22.11
C PRO A 145 -1.29 1.41 21.19
N GLU A 146 -0.27 2.09 20.66
CA GLU A 146 0.74 1.51 19.77
C GLU A 146 0.17 0.89 18.48
N SER A 147 -1.03 1.32 18.05
CA SER A 147 -1.63 0.86 16.82
C SER A 147 -1.15 1.71 15.64
N TYR A 148 -0.99 1.06 14.47
CA TYR A 148 -0.68 1.71 13.21
C TYR A 148 -1.82 1.48 12.21
N HIS A 149 -2.34 2.58 11.67
CA HIS A 149 -3.47 2.55 10.73
C HIS A 149 -3.16 3.26 9.40
N GLY A 150 -1.93 3.71 9.21
CA GLY A 150 -1.47 4.45 8.05
C GLY A 150 -1.05 5.89 8.38
N GLU A 151 -0.59 6.61 7.37
CA GLU A 151 0.11 7.89 7.51
C GLU A 151 -0.71 9.10 7.04
N THR A 152 -1.95 8.93 6.65
CA THR A 152 -2.86 10.06 6.41
C THR A 152 -3.29 10.67 7.75
N ILE A 153 -3.68 11.95 7.75
CA ILE A 153 -4.02 12.68 8.97
C ILE A 153 -5.09 11.97 9.81
N GLY A 154 -6.16 11.45 9.19
CA GLY A 154 -7.20 10.72 9.91
C GLY A 154 -6.72 9.35 10.39
N ALA A 155 -5.95 8.62 9.60
CA ALA A 155 -5.35 7.35 10.03
C ALA A 155 -4.38 7.55 11.21
N LEU A 156 -3.54 8.59 11.18
CA LEU A 156 -2.66 8.99 12.28
C LEU A 156 -3.44 9.39 13.53
N SER A 157 -4.58 10.06 13.39
CA SER A 157 -5.40 10.51 14.52
C SER A 157 -5.99 9.37 15.36
N VAL A 158 -6.06 8.17 14.80
CA VAL A 158 -6.50 6.93 15.47
C VAL A 158 -5.37 5.92 15.64
N GLY A 159 -4.14 6.32 15.33
CA GLY A 159 -2.92 5.56 15.55
C GLY A 159 -2.11 6.05 16.75
N CYS A 160 -0.91 5.51 16.94
CA CYS A 160 0.05 5.99 17.95
C CYS A 160 0.90 7.12 17.37
N LEU A 161 0.76 8.31 17.92
CA LEU A 161 1.53 9.50 17.52
C LEU A 161 3.04 9.39 17.83
N LEU A 162 3.44 8.51 18.75
CA LEU A 162 4.86 8.32 19.11
C LEU A 162 5.69 7.77 17.94
N TYR A 163 5.08 7.03 17.02
CA TYR A 163 5.78 6.49 15.85
C TYR A 163 6.20 7.56 14.85
N THR A 164 5.50 8.69 14.81
CA THR A 164 5.76 9.80 13.88
C THR A 164 6.75 10.83 14.42
N SER A 165 6.94 10.91 15.74
CA SER A 165 7.90 11.84 16.34
C SER A 165 9.34 11.40 16.12
N ASP A 166 9.63 10.10 16.12
CA ASP A 166 10.97 9.56 15.89
C ASP A 166 11.44 9.66 14.43
N ALA A 167 10.51 9.86 13.50
CA ALA A 167 10.85 10.06 12.08
C ALA A 167 11.07 11.54 11.71
N ALA A 168 10.80 12.47 12.63
CA ALA A 168 10.89 13.91 12.41
C ALA A 168 12.08 14.57 13.14
N ASP A 169 12.79 13.85 14.01
CA ASP A 169 14.03 14.26 14.68
C ASP A 169 15.25 13.73 13.89
#